data_da132f88651d4cc26707482abdd5a1d9
#
_entry.id   da132f88651d4cc26707482abdd5a1d9
#
_cell.length_a   1.000
_cell.length_b   1.000
_cell.length_c   1.000
_cell.angle_alpha   90.00
_cell.angle_beta   90.00
_cell.angle_gamma   90.00
#
_symmetry.space_group_name_H-M   'P 1'
#
loop_
_entity.id
_entity.type
_entity.pdbx_description
1 polymer ?
#
loop_
_entity_poly.entity_id
_entity_poly.type
_entity_poly.pdbx_seq_one_letter_code
_entity_poly.pdbx_strand_id
1 'polypeptide(L)'
;MKRIGEKISVALLVVLVLLMSGILSGCATSTQEIRTAGDYGQSSGPVNASSPRNHAASLPEDPALQKSLPEMTAVEYEASGDLYFGQEDYAMAFVQYEKSLALTPGNMRIYFKQGMLCLRAGKPEEAVKFFQKVLETDPGLAAAYEGMGTALFEMRQYDKAEKLFLKAVEMDPALWKARNYLGNIYDFQKKYDEASRQYAQAILLKPDEVVLYNNLGVSLSLAGRYEESVKAFQQALSAKGPKERVYNNLGLVLAKTGRYDGALDAFMKGSDTAKAYNNLGCVYLSRGEYRKAAQSFNKAIEVSPKFYTKADENLKKIVLESSSN
;
A
#
# COMPACT_ATOMS: atom_id res chain seq x y z
N MET A 1 47.39 8.32 20.28
CA MET A 1 47.25 7.24 19.27
C MET A 1 46.13 6.25 19.51
N LYS A 2 45.38 6.25 20.62
CA LYS A 2 44.20 5.32 20.86
C LYS A 2 42.89 5.75 20.26
N ARG A 3 42.67 7.01 19.86
CA ARG A 3 41.40 7.51 19.31
C ARG A 3 41.24 7.41 17.78
N ILE A 4 42.28 7.03 17.05
CA ILE A 4 42.22 6.88 15.59
C ILE A 4 41.80 5.45 15.20
N GLY A 5 42.14 4.43 16.01
CA GLY A 5 41.79 3.04 15.77
C GLY A 5 40.29 2.73 15.90
N GLU A 6 39.59 3.40 16.83
CA GLU A 6 38.13 3.17 17.04
C GLU A 6 37.26 3.75 15.93
N LYS A 7 37.70 4.89 15.32
CA LYS A 7 36.93 5.48 14.19
C LYS A 7 37.06 4.69 12.89
N ILE A 8 38.18 4.00 12.68
CA ILE A 8 38.40 3.14 11.51
C ILE A 8 37.61 1.85 11.65
N SER A 9 37.45 1.30 12.85
CA SER A 9 36.66 0.10 13.12
C SER A 9 35.17 0.32 12.90
N VAL A 10 34.61 1.48 13.31
CA VAL A 10 33.20 1.82 13.11
C VAL A 10 32.91 2.12 11.64
N ALA A 11 33.80 2.80 10.93
CA ALA A 11 33.67 3.07 9.50
C ALA A 11 33.70 1.77 8.66
N LEU A 12 34.58 0.82 9.03
CA LEU A 12 34.66 -0.48 8.38
C LEU A 12 33.41 -1.34 8.65
N LEU A 13 32.85 -1.25 9.87
CA LEU A 13 31.62 -1.96 10.23
C LEU A 13 30.40 -1.39 9.48
N VAL A 14 30.31 -0.08 9.32
CA VAL A 14 29.23 0.58 8.56
C VAL A 14 29.34 0.26 7.06
N VAL A 15 30.56 0.19 6.50
CA VAL A 15 30.75 -0.22 5.10
C VAL A 15 30.45 -1.71 4.92
N LEU A 16 30.76 -2.58 5.87
CA LEU A 16 30.41 -4.00 5.85
C LEU A 16 28.89 -4.21 5.98
N VAL A 17 28.19 -3.44 6.82
CA VAL A 17 26.74 -3.48 6.94
C VAL A 17 26.06 -2.95 5.66
N LEU A 18 26.61 -1.93 5.01
CA LEU A 18 26.11 -1.40 3.73
C LEU A 18 26.41 -2.34 2.55
N LEU A 19 27.52 -3.09 2.59
CA LEU A 19 27.83 -4.12 1.58
C LEU A 19 26.95 -5.37 1.77
N MET A 20 26.65 -5.77 3.00
CA MET A 20 25.73 -6.88 3.27
C MET A 20 24.28 -6.54 2.93
N SER A 21 23.86 -5.27 3.04
CA SER A 21 22.53 -4.82 2.58
C SER A 21 22.40 -4.69 1.06
N GLY A 22 23.52 -4.49 0.33
CA GLY A 22 23.54 -4.39 -1.13
C GLY A 22 23.42 -5.72 -1.88
N ILE A 23 23.82 -6.83 -1.25
CA ILE A 23 23.84 -8.16 -1.89
C ILE A 23 22.42 -8.79 -1.95
N LEU A 24 21.52 -8.38 -1.08
CA LEU A 24 20.12 -8.88 -1.03
C LEU A 24 19.16 -8.17 -2.00
N SER A 25 19.59 -7.10 -2.69
CA SER A 25 18.68 -6.22 -3.48
C SER A 25 18.02 -6.87 -4.70
N GLY A 26 18.49 -7.99 -5.21
CA GLY A 26 17.93 -8.61 -6.42
C GLY A 26 16.80 -9.62 -6.13
N CYS A 27 16.89 -10.36 -5.03
CA CYS A 27 15.81 -11.21 -4.52
C CYS A 27 15.02 -10.55 -3.38
N ALA A 28 15.56 -9.48 -2.79
CA ALA A 28 14.96 -8.74 -1.68
C ALA A 28 13.56 -8.16 -2.02
N THR A 29 13.25 -7.95 -3.30
CA THR A 29 11.89 -7.53 -3.70
C THR A 29 10.83 -8.60 -3.49
N SER A 30 11.17 -9.87 -3.40
CA SER A 30 10.20 -10.94 -3.10
C SER A 30 10.09 -11.26 -1.60
N THR A 31 11.15 -11.00 -0.83
CA THR A 31 11.15 -11.20 0.64
C THR A 31 10.82 -9.93 1.42
N GLN A 32 11.02 -8.73 0.82
CA GLN A 32 10.57 -7.45 1.38
C GLN A 32 9.13 -7.09 0.98
N GLU A 33 8.53 -7.81 0.03
CA GLU A 33 7.13 -7.57 -0.37
C GLU A 33 6.11 -8.32 0.50
N ILE A 34 6.40 -8.55 1.76
CA ILE A 34 5.37 -8.58 2.78
C ILE A 34 4.95 -7.11 2.98
N ARG A 35 4.27 -6.55 1.96
CA ARG A 35 3.79 -5.17 2.01
C ARG A 35 2.49 -5.13 2.78
N THR A 36 2.50 -4.37 3.85
CA THR A 36 1.28 -3.95 4.55
C THR A 36 0.42 -3.07 3.65
N ALA A 37 -0.86 -2.92 3.95
CA ALA A 37 -1.86 -2.22 3.15
C ALA A 37 -1.59 -0.71 2.86
N GLY A 38 -0.45 -0.16 3.28
CA GLY A 38 -0.03 1.21 2.93
C GLY A 38 0.24 1.43 1.44
N ASP A 39 0.36 0.36 0.63
CA ASP A 39 0.64 0.43 -0.81
C ASP A 39 -0.62 0.48 -1.71
N TYR A 40 -1.80 0.71 -1.15
CA TYR A 40 -3.04 0.81 -1.95
C TYR A 40 -3.14 2.10 -2.79
N GLY A 41 -2.13 2.98 -2.77
CA GLY A 41 -2.12 4.26 -3.48
C GLY A 41 -1.41 4.29 -4.84
N GLN A 42 -0.69 3.24 -5.27
CA GLN A 42 0.12 3.31 -6.48
C GLN A 42 -0.02 2.07 -7.37
N SER A 43 -1.14 1.91 -8.05
CA SER A 43 -1.26 1.06 -9.22
C SER A 43 -2.13 1.72 -10.30
N SER A 44 -1.71 2.90 -10.76
CA SER A 44 -2.09 3.39 -12.07
C SER A 44 -0.81 3.66 -12.86
N GLY A 45 -0.49 2.73 -13.77
CA GLY A 45 0.49 2.97 -14.84
C GLY A 45 0.05 4.15 -15.70
N PRO A 46 0.98 4.75 -16.48
CA PRO A 46 0.67 5.93 -17.26
C PRO A 46 -0.42 5.60 -18.29
N VAL A 47 -1.59 6.19 -18.11
CA VAL A 47 -2.63 6.19 -19.13
C VAL A 47 -2.15 7.16 -20.21
N ASN A 48 -1.85 6.65 -21.39
CA ASN A 48 -1.59 7.45 -22.57
C ASN A 48 -2.80 8.35 -22.83
N ALA A 49 -2.68 9.61 -22.48
CA ALA A 49 -3.61 10.65 -22.86
C ALA A 49 -3.48 10.92 -24.37
N SER A 50 -4.30 10.25 -25.17
CA SER A 50 -4.55 10.66 -26.55
C SER A 50 -5.37 11.96 -26.49
N SER A 51 -4.75 13.05 -26.91
CA SER A 51 -5.37 14.38 -27.05
C SER A 51 -6.67 14.30 -27.82
N PRO A 52 -7.78 14.87 -27.32
CA PRO A 52 -8.97 15.08 -28.13
C PRO A 52 -8.69 16.21 -29.14
N ARG A 53 -8.86 15.89 -30.41
CA ARG A 53 -8.81 16.87 -31.50
C ARG A 53 -9.88 17.93 -31.29
N ASN A 54 -9.44 19.21 -31.22
CA ASN A 54 -10.30 20.38 -31.31
C ASN A 54 -11.09 20.34 -32.61
N HIS A 55 -12.38 20.08 -32.54
CA HIS A 55 -13.37 20.58 -33.48
C HIS A 55 -14.19 21.64 -32.76
N ALA A 56 -13.66 22.85 -32.73
CA ALA A 56 -14.46 24.03 -32.45
C ALA A 56 -15.31 24.31 -33.70
N ALA A 57 -16.49 23.70 -33.80
CA ALA A 57 -17.54 24.19 -34.63
C ALA A 57 -18.11 25.42 -33.93
N SER A 58 -17.94 26.58 -34.51
CA SER A 58 -18.59 27.83 -34.11
C SER A 58 -20.11 27.63 -34.18
N LEU A 59 -20.74 27.54 -33.03
CA LEU A 59 -22.21 27.60 -32.92
C LEU A 59 -22.63 29.04 -33.22
N PRO A 60 -23.76 29.26 -33.94
CA PRO A 60 -24.26 30.61 -34.20
C PRO A 60 -24.62 31.28 -32.88
N GLU A 61 -24.16 32.49 -32.69
CA GLU A 61 -24.51 33.37 -31.58
C GLU A 61 -25.99 33.80 -31.73
N ASP A 62 -26.92 33.03 -31.18
CA ASP A 62 -28.30 33.47 -31.03
C ASP A 62 -28.41 34.20 -29.66
N PRO A 63 -28.63 35.52 -29.65
CA PRO A 63 -28.75 36.31 -28.41
C PRO A 63 -29.93 35.89 -27.52
N ALA A 64 -30.89 35.13 -28.05
CA ALA A 64 -32.04 34.63 -27.30
C ALA A 64 -31.72 33.39 -26.45
N LEU A 65 -30.59 32.70 -26.68
CA LEU A 65 -30.13 31.53 -25.91
C LEU A 65 -29.23 31.86 -24.71
N GLN A 66 -28.90 33.15 -24.50
CA GLN A 66 -28.25 33.63 -23.27
C GLN A 66 -29.23 33.82 -22.10
N LYS A 67 -30.25 32.98 -21.96
CA LYS A 67 -30.84 32.77 -20.64
C LYS A 67 -29.77 32.09 -19.81
N SER A 68 -29.16 32.84 -18.90
CA SER A 68 -28.25 32.29 -17.88
C SER A 68 -28.91 31.03 -17.31
N LEU A 69 -28.24 29.89 -17.51
CA LEU A 69 -28.61 28.68 -16.78
C LEU A 69 -28.74 29.09 -15.30
N PRO A 70 -29.77 28.64 -14.58
CA PRO A 70 -29.90 28.98 -13.17
C PRO A 70 -28.59 28.63 -12.47
N GLU A 71 -28.04 29.59 -11.73
CA GLU A 71 -26.82 29.37 -10.98
C GLU A 71 -27.03 28.20 -10.02
N MET A 72 -26.11 27.24 -10.06
CA MET A 72 -26.17 26.06 -9.18
C MET A 72 -26.07 26.53 -7.72
N THR A 73 -26.84 25.89 -6.87
CA THR A 73 -26.77 26.08 -5.41
C THR A 73 -25.51 25.41 -4.82
N ALA A 74 -25.14 25.76 -3.61
CA ALA A 74 -24.03 25.14 -2.90
C ALA A 74 -24.19 23.59 -2.81
N VAL A 75 -25.42 23.10 -2.63
CA VAL A 75 -25.71 21.66 -2.55
C VAL A 75 -25.53 20.99 -3.89
N GLU A 76 -25.93 21.63 -5.00
CA GLU A 76 -25.74 21.09 -6.35
C GLU A 76 -24.26 21.07 -6.74
N TYR A 77 -23.48 22.08 -6.37
CA TYR A 77 -22.02 22.05 -6.52
C TYR A 77 -21.38 20.94 -5.69
N GLU A 78 -21.83 20.72 -4.45
CA GLU A 78 -21.35 19.61 -3.62
C GLU A 78 -21.65 18.26 -4.29
N ALA A 79 -22.89 18.05 -4.75
CA ALA A 79 -23.30 16.81 -5.43
C ALA A 79 -22.51 16.60 -6.73
N SER A 80 -22.24 17.67 -7.49
CA SER A 80 -21.37 17.62 -8.67
C SER A 80 -19.95 17.22 -8.31
N GLY A 81 -19.42 17.77 -7.21
CA GLY A 81 -18.10 17.37 -6.66
C GLY A 81 -18.04 15.89 -6.29
N ASP A 82 -19.09 15.38 -5.62
CA ASP A 82 -19.20 13.96 -5.28
C ASP A 82 -19.22 13.07 -6.54
N LEU A 83 -19.90 13.50 -7.59
CA LEU A 83 -19.95 12.78 -8.87
C LEU A 83 -18.55 12.69 -9.50
N TYR A 84 -17.85 13.82 -9.64
CA TYR A 84 -16.49 13.84 -10.18
C TYR A 84 -15.51 13.05 -9.31
N PHE A 85 -15.66 13.11 -7.99
CA PHE A 85 -14.88 12.29 -7.06
C PHE A 85 -15.08 10.79 -7.31
N GLY A 86 -16.34 10.36 -7.53
CA GLY A 86 -16.66 8.98 -7.90
C GLY A 86 -16.11 8.54 -9.27
N GLN A 87 -15.90 9.49 -10.17
CA GLN A 87 -15.26 9.27 -11.48
C GLN A 87 -13.72 9.37 -11.44
N GLU A 88 -13.15 9.58 -10.25
CA GLU A 88 -11.71 9.80 -10.03
C GLU A 88 -11.16 11.07 -10.73
N ASP A 89 -12.04 11.97 -11.19
CA ASP A 89 -11.64 13.29 -11.66
C ASP A 89 -11.51 14.24 -10.46
N TYR A 90 -10.39 14.09 -9.75
CA TYR A 90 -10.13 14.85 -8.53
C TYR A 90 -9.95 16.35 -8.79
N ALA A 91 -9.52 16.73 -9.98
CA ALA A 91 -9.36 18.14 -10.33
C ALA A 91 -10.73 18.83 -10.44
N MET A 92 -11.66 18.22 -11.17
CA MET A 92 -13.02 18.76 -11.30
C MET A 92 -13.79 18.68 -9.99
N ALA A 93 -13.64 17.58 -9.22
CA ALA A 93 -14.23 17.47 -7.90
C ALA A 93 -13.81 18.62 -6.99
N PHE A 94 -12.51 18.95 -6.96
CA PHE A 94 -11.98 20.07 -6.17
C PHE A 94 -12.61 21.40 -6.57
N VAL A 95 -12.70 21.68 -7.87
CA VAL A 95 -13.32 22.92 -8.40
C VAL A 95 -14.78 23.03 -7.96
N GLN A 96 -15.55 21.93 -8.00
CA GLN A 96 -16.95 21.97 -7.59
C GLN A 96 -17.09 22.18 -6.08
N TYR A 97 -16.24 21.55 -5.25
CA TYR A 97 -16.23 21.79 -3.81
C TYR A 97 -15.84 23.23 -3.47
N GLU A 98 -14.87 23.84 -4.17
CA GLU A 98 -14.54 25.26 -4.00
C GLU A 98 -15.72 26.18 -4.34
N LYS A 99 -16.45 25.90 -5.42
CA LYS A 99 -17.67 26.66 -5.76
C LYS A 99 -18.75 26.53 -4.69
N SER A 100 -18.93 25.33 -4.12
CA SER A 100 -19.84 25.11 -3.00
C SER A 100 -19.43 25.91 -1.77
N LEU A 101 -18.12 25.94 -1.42
CA LEU A 101 -17.58 26.73 -0.32
C LEU A 101 -17.69 28.23 -0.55
N ALA A 102 -17.57 28.72 -1.80
CA ALA A 102 -17.76 30.13 -2.12
C ALA A 102 -19.17 30.60 -1.77
N LEU A 103 -20.20 29.74 -1.93
CA LEU A 103 -21.58 30.02 -1.57
C LEU A 103 -21.89 29.78 -0.09
N THR A 104 -21.19 28.82 0.54
CA THR A 104 -21.36 28.46 1.96
C THR A 104 -20.00 28.37 2.67
N PRO A 105 -19.35 29.51 2.92
CA PRO A 105 -18.08 29.54 3.63
C PRO A 105 -18.20 28.90 5.02
N GLY A 106 -17.24 28.03 5.36
CA GLY A 106 -17.25 27.34 6.65
C GLY A 106 -18.04 26.04 6.70
N ASN A 107 -18.51 25.52 5.57
CA ASN A 107 -19.12 24.19 5.53
C ASN A 107 -18.07 23.09 5.80
N MET A 108 -18.01 22.61 7.06
CA MET A 108 -17.01 21.62 7.49
C MET A 108 -17.12 20.28 6.75
N ARG A 109 -18.32 19.90 6.28
CA ARG A 109 -18.52 18.71 5.48
C ARG A 109 -17.74 18.79 4.17
N ILE A 110 -17.71 19.96 3.52
CA ILE A 110 -16.95 20.16 2.28
C ILE A 110 -15.44 20.09 2.55
N TYR A 111 -14.97 20.76 3.63
CA TYR A 111 -13.55 20.64 4.01
C TYR A 111 -13.14 19.19 4.29
N PHE A 112 -14.00 18.41 4.96
CA PHE A 112 -13.75 16.98 5.15
C PHE A 112 -13.65 16.23 3.80
N LYS A 113 -14.57 16.50 2.86
CA LYS A 113 -14.54 15.92 1.51
C LYS A 113 -13.29 16.33 0.74
N GLN A 114 -12.84 17.57 0.85
CA GLN A 114 -11.58 18.03 0.25
C GLN A 114 -10.37 17.31 0.86
N GLY A 115 -10.35 17.09 2.18
CA GLY A 115 -9.32 16.27 2.82
C GLY A 115 -9.28 14.85 2.27
N MET A 116 -10.43 14.20 2.13
CA MET A 116 -10.54 12.86 1.53
C MET A 116 -10.12 12.86 0.06
N LEU A 117 -10.48 13.88 -0.71
CA LEU A 117 -10.07 14.06 -2.10
C LEU A 117 -8.55 14.19 -2.21
N CYS A 118 -7.93 15.00 -1.36
CA CYS A 118 -6.48 15.19 -1.36
C CYS A 118 -5.74 13.87 -1.06
N LEU A 119 -6.24 13.04 -0.13
CA LEU A 119 -5.71 11.70 0.09
C LEU A 119 -5.79 10.84 -1.18
N ARG A 120 -6.96 10.81 -1.83
CA ARG A 120 -7.13 10.05 -3.08
C ARG A 120 -6.26 10.54 -4.23
N ALA A 121 -6.01 11.85 -4.27
CA ALA A 121 -5.14 12.50 -5.26
C ALA A 121 -3.62 12.38 -4.93
N GLY A 122 -3.25 11.70 -3.83
CA GLY A 122 -1.85 11.55 -3.41
C GLY A 122 -1.22 12.85 -2.89
N LYS A 123 -2.02 13.73 -2.26
CA LYS A 123 -1.62 15.02 -1.71
C LYS A 123 -1.82 15.06 -0.18
N PRO A 124 -1.09 14.26 0.59
CA PRO A 124 -1.34 14.11 2.02
C PRO A 124 -1.07 15.40 2.82
N GLU A 125 -0.13 16.26 2.39
CA GLU A 125 0.15 17.53 3.07
C GLU A 125 -1.04 18.49 3.00
N GLU A 126 -1.75 18.51 1.86
CA GLU A 126 -2.96 19.31 1.68
C GLU A 126 -4.12 18.71 2.50
N ALA A 127 -4.24 17.38 2.51
CA ALA A 127 -5.25 16.67 3.30
C ALA A 127 -5.16 17.02 4.79
N VAL A 128 -3.94 17.07 5.37
CA VAL A 128 -3.73 17.46 6.77
C VAL A 128 -4.34 18.83 7.05
N LYS A 129 -4.14 19.82 6.17
CA LYS A 129 -4.67 21.18 6.36
C LYS A 129 -6.20 21.20 6.39
N PHE A 130 -6.84 20.44 5.50
CA PHE A 130 -8.29 20.36 5.46
C PHE A 130 -8.87 19.66 6.69
N PHE A 131 -8.31 18.53 7.11
CA PHE A 131 -8.76 17.84 8.31
C PHE A 131 -8.48 18.66 9.58
N GLN A 132 -7.36 19.38 9.63
CA GLN A 132 -7.08 20.29 10.74
C GLN A 132 -8.15 21.36 10.84
N LYS A 133 -8.54 21.99 9.73
CA LYS A 133 -9.61 22.98 9.70
C LYS A 133 -10.96 22.44 10.18
N VAL A 134 -11.26 21.19 9.83
CA VAL A 134 -12.44 20.48 10.36
C VAL A 134 -12.35 20.33 11.87
N LEU A 135 -11.20 19.88 12.39
CA LEU A 135 -10.99 19.62 13.82
C LEU A 135 -10.90 20.89 14.68
N GLU A 136 -10.56 22.04 14.10
CA GLU A 136 -10.62 23.35 14.78
C GLU A 136 -12.08 23.74 15.11
N THR A 137 -13.05 23.31 14.30
CA THR A 137 -14.45 23.61 14.47
C THR A 137 -15.21 22.48 15.17
N ASP A 138 -14.93 21.23 14.80
CA ASP A 138 -15.51 20.03 15.40
C ASP A 138 -14.40 19.08 15.89
N PRO A 139 -13.87 19.31 17.09
CA PRO A 139 -12.87 18.42 17.69
C PRO A 139 -13.44 17.04 18.08
N GLY A 140 -14.77 16.85 17.95
CA GLY A 140 -15.47 15.58 18.21
C GLY A 140 -15.52 14.63 17.03
N LEU A 141 -15.14 15.04 15.80
CA LEU A 141 -15.27 14.23 14.61
C LEU A 141 -14.15 13.17 14.48
N ALA A 142 -14.39 11.97 15.00
CA ALA A 142 -13.44 10.86 14.97
C ALA A 142 -12.90 10.54 13.56
N ALA A 143 -13.76 10.62 12.52
CA ALA A 143 -13.38 10.38 11.13
C ALA A 143 -12.34 11.40 10.62
N ALA A 144 -12.32 12.63 11.14
CA ALA A 144 -11.30 13.61 10.73
C ALA A 144 -9.93 13.27 11.34
N TYR A 145 -9.88 12.73 12.56
CA TYR A 145 -8.64 12.18 13.12
C TYR A 145 -8.15 10.97 12.32
N GLU A 146 -9.04 10.06 11.88
CA GLU A 146 -8.69 8.95 10.99
C GLU A 146 -8.11 9.47 9.68
N GLY A 147 -8.76 10.44 9.04
CA GLY A 147 -8.29 11.04 7.78
C GLY A 147 -6.93 11.72 7.93
N MET A 148 -6.76 12.54 8.97
CA MET A 148 -5.47 13.20 9.25
C MET A 148 -4.37 12.19 9.62
N GLY A 149 -4.71 11.13 10.37
CA GLY A 149 -3.82 10.02 10.67
C GLY A 149 -3.36 9.30 9.40
N THR A 150 -4.29 9.06 8.46
CA THR A 150 -3.98 8.46 7.15
C THR A 150 -3.00 9.32 6.36
N ALA A 151 -3.22 10.65 6.29
CA ALA A 151 -2.31 11.57 5.63
C ALA A 151 -0.90 11.53 6.24
N LEU A 152 -0.79 11.56 7.56
CA LEU A 152 0.50 11.47 8.25
C LEU A 152 1.18 10.11 8.06
N PHE A 153 0.40 9.03 7.98
CA PHE A 153 0.92 7.69 7.68
C PHE A 153 1.53 7.63 6.27
N GLU A 154 0.86 8.19 5.25
CA GLU A 154 1.39 8.29 3.88
C GLU A 154 2.67 9.13 3.82
N MET A 155 2.76 10.19 4.65
CA MET A 155 3.97 11.00 4.85
C MET A 155 5.05 10.28 5.68
N ARG A 156 4.84 9.03 6.09
CA ARG A 156 5.71 8.23 6.97
C ARG A 156 5.97 8.85 8.36
N GLN A 157 5.08 9.73 8.81
CA GLN A 157 5.14 10.33 10.15
C GLN A 157 4.41 9.40 11.15
N TYR A 158 4.90 8.18 11.31
CA TYR A 158 4.19 7.08 12.00
C TYR A 158 3.85 7.41 13.45
N ASP A 159 4.75 8.05 14.20
CA ASP A 159 4.49 8.40 15.62
C ASP A 159 3.35 9.40 15.78
N LYS A 160 3.19 10.33 14.83
CA LYS A 160 2.08 11.28 14.85
C LYS A 160 0.80 10.61 14.38
N ALA A 161 0.87 9.78 13.35
CA ALA A 161 -0.26 9.02 12.84
C ALA A 161 -0.84 8.08 13.92
N GLU A 162 0.03 7.38 14.67
CA GLU A 162 -0.39 6.52 15.79
C GLU A 162 -1.25 7.27 16.80
N LYS A 163 -0.82 8.46 17.25
CA LYS A 163 -1.57 9.27 18.20
C LYS A 163 -2.95 9.66 17.70
N LEU A 164 -3.06 9.97 16.40
CA LEU A 164 -4.35 10.36 15.82
C LEU A 164 -5.26 9.15 15.64
N PHE A 165 -4.73 7.99 15.21
CA PHE A 165 -5.52 6.78 15.12
C PHE A 165 -5.98 6.27 16.49
N LEU A 166 -5.13 6.34 17.52
CA LEU A 166 -5.54 6.02 18.90
C LEU A 166 -6.68 6.93 19.35
N LYS A 167 -6.57 8.24 19.10
CA LYS A 167 -7.65 9.17 19.42
C LYS A 167 -8.93 8.87 18.63
N ALA A 168 -8.80 8.55 17.34
CA ALA A 168 -9.94 8.20 16.49
C ALA A 168 -10.68 6.95 17.00
N VAL A 169 -9.97 5.87 17.37
CA VAL A 169 -10.59 4.62 17.86
C VAL A 169 -11.08 4.72 19.31
N GLU A 170 -10.55 5.66 20.10
CA GLU A 170 -11.09 6.01 21.43
C GLU A 170 -12.45 6.68 21.31
N MET A 171 -12.62 7.60 20.34
CA MET A 171 -13.85 8.34 20.11
C MET A 171 -14.89 7.52 19.35
N ASP A 172 -14.48 6.73 18.37
CA ASP A 172 -15.34 5.80 17.61
C ASP A 172 -14.65 4.43 17.49
N PRO A 173 -14.97 3.48 18.36
CA PRO A 173 -14.42 2.12 18.31
C PRO A 173 -14.74 1.34 17.02
N ALA A 174 -15.70 1.79 16.20
CA ALA A 174 -16.09 1.14 14.95
C ALA A 174 -15.20 1.52 13.75
N LEU A 175 -14.25 2.40 13.91
CA LEU A 175 -13.30 2.81 12.88
C LEU A 175 -12.27 1.71 12.59
N TRP A 176 -12.69 0.70 11.83
CA TRP A 176 -11.86 -0.45 11.49
C TRP A 176 -10.61 -0.09 10.67
N LYS A 177 -10.68 0.98 9.84
CA LYS A 177 -9.52 1.44 9.07
C LYS A 177 -8.44 2.00 9.98
N ALA A 178 -8.81 2.82 10.98
CA ALA A 178 -7.88 3.34 11.97
C ALA A 178 -7.17 2.19 12.71
N ARG A 179 -7.90 1.12 13.08
CA ARG A 179 -7.31 -0.09 13.69
C ARG A 179 -6.37 -0.81 12.73
N ASN A 180 -6.73 -0.91 11.47
CA ASN A 180 -5.84 -1.50 10.45
C ASN A 180 -4.54 -0.71 10.32
N TYR A 181 -4.60 0.62 10.30
CA TYR A 181 -3.40 1.47 10.26
C TYR A 181 -2.56 1.36 11.56
N LEU A 182 -3.19 1.27 12.72
CA LEU A 182 -2.49 0.98 13.98
C LEU A 182 -1.75 -0.36 13.90
N GLY A 183 -2.39 -1.39 13.38
CA GLY A 183 -1.73 -2.67 13.13
C GLY A 183 -0.49 -2.52 12.24
N ASN A 184 -0.61 -1.80 11.13
CA ASN A 184 0.53 -1.54 10.24
C ASN A 184 1.66 -0.79 10.96
N ILE A 185 1.35 0.22 11.78
CA ILE A 185 2.35 0.97 12.55
C ILE A 185 3.06 0.05 13.54
N TYR A 186 2.30 -0.79 14.25
CA TYR A 186 2.88 -1.76 15.20
C TYR A 186 3.76 -2.81 14.52
N ASP A 187 3.42 -3.23 13.30
CA ASP A 187 4.29 -4.10 12.48
C ASP A 187 5.62 -3.40 12.15
N PHE A 188 5.62 -2.12 11.74
CA PHE A 188 6.84 -1.34 11.55
C PHE A 188 7.67 -1.22 12.82
N GLN A 189 7.01 -1.12 13.97
CA GLN A 189 7.66 -1.08 15.28
C GLN A 189 8.08 -2.48 15.78
N LYS A 190 7.81 -3.54 15.01
CA LYS A 190 8.03 -4.96 15.37
C LYS A 190 7.24 -5.41 16.61
N LYS A 191 6.15 -4.73 16.92
CA LYS A 191 5.20 -5.06 17.99
C LYS A 191 4.08 -5.95 17.43
N TYR A 192 4.45 -7.18 17.03
CA TYR A 192 3.57 -8.07 16.28
C TYR A 192 2.32 -8.54 17.04
N ASP A 193 2.41 -8.65 18.36
CA ASP A 193 1.26 -9.03 19.19
C ASP A 193 0.24 -7.88 19.26
N GLU A 194 0.72 -6.63 19.38
CA GLU A 194 -0.12 -5.43 19.32
C GLU A 194 -0.76 -5.30 17.94
N ALA A 195 0.01 -5.47 16.87
CA ALA A 195 -0.48 -5.46 15.50
C ALA A 195 -1.60 -6.50 15.30
N SER A 196 -1.35 -7.75 15.72
CA SER A 196 -2.32 -8.84 15.60
C SER A 196 -3.62 -8.53 16.36
N ARG A 197 -3.55 -7.90 17.54
CA ARG A 197 -4.74 -7.47 18.29
C ARG A 197 -5.54 -6.41 17.52
N GLN A 198 -4.88 -5.43 16.91
CA GLN A 198 -5.57 -4.40 16.16
C GLN A 198 -6.23 -4.96 14.89
N TYR A 199 -5.54 -5.83 14.15
CA TYR A 199 -6.14 -6.49 12.99
C TYR A 199 -7.33 -7.39 13.40
N ALA A 200 -7.22 -8.16 14.49
CA ALA A 200 -8.32 -8.99 14.96
C ALA A 200 -9.57 -8.15 15.32
N GLN A 201 -9.38 -6.99 15.97
CA GLN A 201 -10.49 -6.07 16.26
C GLN A 201 -11.08 -5.47 14.98
N ALA A 202 -10.25 -5.13 13.99
CA ALA A 202 -10.73 -4.63 12.69
C ALA A 202 -11.53 -5.71 11.94
N ILE A 203 -11.10 -6.98 12.00
CA ILE A 203 -11.80 -8.14 11.41
C ILE A 203 -13.18 -8.33 12.04
N LEU A 204 -13.33 -8.18 13.35
CA LEU A 204 -14.64 -8.27 14.02
C LEU A 204 -15.62 -7.20 13.48
N LEU A 205 -15.12 -6.04 13.11
CA LEU A 205 -15.92 -4.93 12.56
C LEU A 205 -16.21 -5.10 11.06
N LYS A 206 -15.30 -5.72 10.32
CA LYS A 206 -15.36 -5.92 8.87
C LYS A 206 -14.83 -7.30 8.47
N PRO A 207 -15.59 -8.36 8.70
CA PRO A 207 -15.14 -9.74 8.48
C PRO A 207 -14.97 -10.13 7.01
N ASP A 208 -15.51 -9.34 6.07
CA ASP A 208 -15.44 -9.62 4.63
C ASP A 208 -14.23 -8.96 3.92
N GLU A 209 -13.39 -8.22 4.65
CA GLU A 209 -12.29 -7.45 4.07
C GLU A 209 -11.01 -8.29 3.96
N VAL A 210 -10.65 -8.69 2.73
CA VAL A 210 -9.44 -9.50 2.45
C VAL A 210 -8.17 -8.88 3.02
N VAL A 211 -8.06 -7.56 3.00
CA VAL A 211 -6.87 -6.83 3.45
C VAL A 211 -6.56 -7.06 4.92
N LEU A 212 -7.58 -7.17 5.78
CA LEU A 212 -7.39 -7.34 7.21
C LEU A 212 -6.78 -8.70 7.55
N TYR A 213 -7.32 -9.77 6.95
CA TYR A 213 -6.77 -11.12 7.12
C TYR A 213 -5.38 -11.26 6.49
N ASN A 214 -5.14 -10.60 5.34
CA ASN A 214 -3.82 -10.58 4.73
C ASN A 214 -2.79 -9.91 5.66
N ASN A 215 -3.13 -8.76 6.23
CA ASN A 215 -2.23 -8.04 7.13
C ASN A 215 -1.99 -8.83 8.43
N LEU A 216 -3.04 -9.44 9.00
CA LEU A 216 -2.90 -10.35 10.13
C LEU A 216 -1.96 -11.53 9.79
N GLY A 217 -2.14 -12.15 8.62
CA GLY A 217 -1.27 -13.23 8.15
C GLY A 217 0.19 -12.81 8.02
N VAL A 218 0.43 -11.61 7.49
CA VAL A 218 1.76 -11.02 7.38
C VAL A 218 2.37 -10.79 8.76
N SER A 219 1.65 -10.14 9.66
CA SER A 219 2.10 -9.87 11.04
C SER A 219 2.46 -11.15 11.78
N LEU A 220 1.60 -12.17 11.71
CA LEU A 220 1.87 -13.50 12.28
C LEU A 220 3.11 -14.17 11.67
N SER A 221 3.32 -14.03 10.36
CA SER A 221 4.53 -14.54 9.70
C SER A 221 5.80 -13.83 10.18
N LEU A 222 5.76 -12.52 10.40
CA LEU A 222 6.86 -11.73 10.96
C LEU A 222 7.15 -12.10 12.41
N ALA A 223 6.11 -12.45 13.17
CA ALA A 223 6.22 -12.98 14.53
C ALA A 223 6.74 -14.44 14.59
N GLY A 224 6.95 -15.12 13.44
CA GLY A 224 7.32 -16.54 13.39
C GLY A 224 6.16 -17.53 13.63
N ARG A 225 4.92 -17.04 13.75
CA ARG A 225 3.71 -17.84 14.01
C ARG A 225 3.13 -18.37 12.70
N TYR A 226 3.91 -19.18 11.99
CA TYR A 226 3.66 -19.56 10.59
C TYR A 226 2.35 -20.32 10.37
N GLU A 227 1.97 -21.24 11.26
CA GLU A 227 0.72 -22.02 11.11
C GLU A 227 -0.53 -21.12 11.26
N GLU A 228 -0.47 -20.16 12.18
CA GLU A 228 -1.54 -19.17 12.34
C GLU A 228 -1.60 -18.20 11.16
N SER A 229 -0.43 -17.82 10.64
CA SER A 229 -0.33 -17.02 9.41
C SER A 229 -0.99 -17.72 8.22
N VAL A 230 -0.75 -19.02 8.02
CA VAL A 230 -1.40 -19.80 6.97
C VAL A 230 -2.92 -19.80 7.14
N LYS A 231 -3.43 -19.97 8.36
CA LYS A 231 -4.89 -19.91 8.64
C LYS A 231 -5.46 -18.52 8.31
N ALA A 232 -4.76 -17.44 8.68
CA ALA A 232 -5.19 -16.08 8.37
C ALA A 232 -5.24 -15.85 6.83
N PHE A 233 -4.24 -16.31 6.07
CA PHE A 233 -4.29 -16.22 4.62
C PHE A 233 -5.41 -17.07 4.00
N GLN A 234 -5.71 -18.24 4.53
CA GLN A 234 -6.85 -19.06 4.10
C GLN A 234 -8.18 -18.32 4.32
N GLN A 235 -8.33 -17.62 5.44
CA GLN A 235 -9.50 -16.76 5.70
C GLN A 235 -9.53 -15.58 4.71
N ALA A 236 -8.38 -14.95 4.42
CA ALA A 236 -8.29 -13.92 3.40
C ALA A 236 -8.75 -14.42 2.02
N LEU A 237 -8.43 -15.66 1.65
CA LEU A 237 -8.86 -16.27 0.38
C LEU A 237 -10.38 -16.51 0.32
N SER A 238 -11.05 -16.60 1.45
CA SER A 238 -12.52 -16.71 1.53
C SER A 238 -13.23 -15.36 1.58
N ALA A 239 -12.53 -14.27 1.94
CA ALA A 239 -13.08 -12.92 2.01
C ALA A 239 -13.27 -12.29 0.63
N LYS A 240 -13.92 -11.11 0.57
CA LYS A 240 -14.13 -10.36 -0.68
C LYS A 240 -12.90 -9.53 -1.05
N GLY A 241 -12.55 -9.49 -2.33
CA GLY A 241 -11.48 -8.65 -2.85
C GLY A 241 -10.40 -9.40 -3.63
N PRO A 242 -9.36 -8.69 -4.12
CA PRO A 242 -8.27 -9.27 -4.91
C PRO A 242 -7.39 -10.19 -4.06
N LYS A 243 -6.97 -11.32 -4.63
CA LYS A 243 -6.33 -12.43 -3.90
C LYS A 243 -4.88 -12.71 -4.31
N GLU A 244 -4.39 -12.05 -5.35
CA GLU A 244 -3.06 -12.28 -5.91
C GLU A 244 -1.97 -12.09 -4.85
N ARG A 245 -2.08 -11.03 -4.07
CA ARG A 245 -1.15 -10.73 -2.97
C ARG A 245 -1.23 -11.76 -1.85
N VAL A 246 -2.46 -12.21 -1.52
CA VAL A 246 -2.68 -13.23 -0.49
C VAL A 246 -2.00 -14.55 -0.88
N TYR A 247 -2.17 -14.98 -2.13
CA TYR A 247 -1.51 -16.18 -2.64
C TYR A 247 0.01 -16.07 -2.62
N ASN A 248 0.57 -14.93 -3.01
CA ASN A 248 2.02 -14.71 -2.95
C ASN A 248 2.55 -14.76 -1.49
N ASN A 249 1.87 -14.12 -0.55
CA ASN A 249 2.23 -14.14 0.87
C ASN A 249 2.09 -15.55 1.48
N LEU A 250 1.01 -16.26 1.14
CA LEU A 250 0.82 -17.65 1.53
C LEU A 250 1.95 -18.54 1.00
N GLY A 251 2.33 -18.37 -0.27
CA GLY A 251 3.45 -19.09 -0.88
C GLY A 251 4.75 -18.85 -0.13
N LEU A 252 5.05 -17.61 0.26
CA LEU A 252 6.24 -17.29 1.05
C LEU A 252 6.24 -18.00 2.42
N VAL A 253 5.11 -18.03 3.12
CA VAL A 253 5.01 -18.69 4.43
C VAL A 253 5.10 -20.20 4.29
N LEU A 254 4.45 -20.79 3.29
CA LEU A 254 4.56 -22.22 3.00
C LEU A 254 6.01 -22.61 2.70
N ALA A 255 6.72 -21.80 1.92
CA ALA A 255 8.12 -22.04 1.62
C ALA A 255 9.03 -21.91 2.86
N LYS A 256 8.78 -20.94 3.75
CA LYS A 256 9.48 -20.82 5.05
C LYS A 256 9.34 -22.07 5.92
N THR A 257 8.20 -22.75 5.84
CA THR A 257 7.93 -24.00 6.59
C THR A 257 8.31 -25.27 5.83
N GLY A 258 9.01 -25.14 4.67
CA GLY A 258 9.47 -26.27 3.87
C GLY A 258 8.42 -26.93 2.97
N ARG A 259 7.20 -26.38 2.90
CA ARG A 259 6.09 -26.87 2.08
C ARG A 259 6.19 -26.32 0.65
N TYR A 260 7.26 -26.70 -0.08
CA TYR A 260 7.63 -26.07 -1.37
C TYR A 260 6.63 -26.30 -2.49
N ASP A 261 6.02 -27.50 -2.57
CA ASP A 261 5.00 -27.79 -3.60
C ASP A 261 3.76 -26.90 -3.40
N GLY A 262 3.30 -26.77 -2.14
CA GLY A 262 2.22 -25.87 -1.78
C GLY A 262 2.58 -24.39 -2.01
N ALA A 263 3.85 -24.03 -1.80
CA ALA A 263 4.33 -22.68 -2.06
C ALA A 263 4.29 -22.37 -3.57
N LEU A 264 4.74 -23.29 -4.42
CA LEU A 264 4.70 -23.11 -5.87
C LEU A 264 3.27 -23.00 -6.38
N ASP A 265 2.35 -23.86 -5.92
CA ASP A 265 0.91 -23.78 -6.26
C ASP A 265 0.33 -22.42 -5.88
N ALA A 266 0.63 -21.93 -4.66
CA ALA A 266 0.19 -20.62 -4.22
C ALA A 266 0.78 -19.51 -5.08
N PHE A 267 2.08 -19.51 -5.39
CA PHE A 267 2.70 -18.53 -6.28
C PHE A 267 2.09 -18.53 -7.67
N MET A 268 1.74 -19.70 -8.24
CA MET A 268 1.08 -19.82 -9.55
C MET A 268 -0.33 -19.23 -9.56
N LYS A 269 -1.05 -19.29 -8.43
CA LYS A 269 -2.35 -18.64 -8.26
C LYS A 269 -2.24 -17.14 -8.06
N GLY A 270 -1.14 -16.66 -7.50
CA GLY A 270 -0.88 -15.24 -7.20
C GLY A 270 -0.16 -14.49 -8.31
N SER A 271 0.39 -15.19 -9.33
CA SER A 271 1.18 -14.59 -10.40
C SER A 271 1.26 -15.50 -11.62
N ASP A 272 1.91 -15.04 -12.70
CA ASP A 272 2.23 -15.91 -13.82
C ASP A 272 3.25 -17.00 -13.44
N THR A 273 3.29 -18.08 -14.25
CA THR A 273 4.12 -19.26 -13.99
C THR A 273 5.61 -18.92 -13.88
N ALA A 274 6.11 -17.99 -14.70
CA ALA A 274 7.51 -17.61 -14.66
C ALA A 274 7.86 -16.88 -13.36
N LYS A 275 6.99 -15.95 -12.90
CA LYS A 275 7.15 -15.30 -11.60
C LYS A 275 7.05 -16.28 -10.44
N ALA A 276 6.16 -17.27 -10.53
CA ALA A 276 6.03 -18.31 -9.52
C ALA A 276 7.34 -19.09 -9.33
N TYR A 277 7.95 -19.54 -10.41
CA TYR A 277 9.26 -20.21 -10.35
C TYR A 277 10.37 -19.29 -9.86
N ASN A 278 10.40 -18.02 -10.30
CA ASN A 278 11.37 -17.05 -9.78
C ASN A 278 11.20 -16.82 -8.27
N ASN A 279 9.98 -16.67 -7.78
CA ASN A 279 9.71 -16.50 -6.34
C ASN A 279 10.20 -17.73 -5.55
N LEU A 280 9.96 -18.93 -6.04
CA LEU A 280 10.48 -20.16 -5.43
C LEU A 280 12.00 -20.20 -5.48
N GLY A 281 12.62 -19.81 -6.60
CA GLY A 281 14.06 -19.70 -6.75
C GLY A 281 14.68 -18.74 -5.72
N CYS A 282 14.05 -17.56 -5.50
CA CYS A 282 14.48 -16.61 -4.46
C CYS A 282 14.38 -17.20 -3.04
N VAL A 283 13.35 -18.00 -2.76
CA VAL A 283 13.26 -18.69 -1.47
C VAL A 283 14.42 -19.69 -1.30
N TYR A 284 14.70 -20.52 -2.29
CA TYR A 284 15.83 -21.45 -2.22
C TYR A 284 17.18 -20.72 -2.09
N LEU A 285 17.36 -19.61 -2.81
CA LEU A 285 18.56 -18.78 -2.74
C LEU A 285 18.77 -18.24 -1.32
N SER A 286 17.72 -17.68 -0.70
CA SER A 286 17.78 -17.15 0.66
C SER A 286 18.10 -18.21 1.73
N ARG A 287 17.97 -19.49 1.40
CA ARG A 287 18.32 -20.64 2.24
C ARG A 287 19.68 -21.26 1.93
N GLY A 288 20.41 -20.70 0.96
CA GLY A 288 21.67 -21.26 0.48
C GLY A 288 21.50 -22.54 -0.36
N GLU A 289 20.27 -22.88 -0.76
CA GLU A 289 19.97 -24.07 -1.58
C GLU A 289 20.22 -23.77 -3.07
N TYR A 290 21.47 -23.38 -3.41
CA TYR A 290 21.87 -22.81 -4.71
C TYR A 290 21.46 -23.67 -5.90
N ARG A 291 21.58 -25.01 -5.81
CA ARG A 291 21.20 -25.93 -6.91
C ARG A 291 19.70 -25.83 -7.22
N LYS A 292 18.85 -25.84 -6.18
CA LYS A 292 17.39 -25.75 -6.35
C LYS A 292 16.98 -24.35 -6.81
N ALA A 293 17.67 -23.32 -6.32
CA ALA A 293 17.47 -21.95 -6.76
C ALA A 293 17.74 -21.83 -8.27
N ALA A 294 18.88 -22.32 -8.74
CA ALA A 294 19.24 -22.30 -10.15
C ALA A 294 18.24 -23.09 -11.03
N GLN A 295 17.79 -24.26 -10.58
CA GLN A 295 16.76 -25.03 -11.27
C GLN A 295 15.45 -24.23 -11.42
N SER A 296 15.03 -23.56 -10.36
CA SER A 296 13.81 -22.75 -10.37
C SER A 296 13.93 -21.53 -11.29
N PHE A 297 15.08 -20.82 -11.27
CA PHE A 297 15.31 -19.68 -12.17
C PHE A 297 15.39 -20.13 -13.64
N ASN A 298 16.07 -21.24 -13.94
CA ASN A 298 16.10 -21.81 -15.30
C ASN A 298 14.69 -22.15 -15.77
N LYS A 299 13.85 -22.73 -14.91
CA LYS A 299 12.44 -23.02 -15.26
C LYS A 299 11.64 -21.75 -15.53
N ALA A 300 11.89 -20.68 -14.77
CA ALA A 300 11.27 -19.38 -15.02
C ALA A 300 11.65 -18.81 -16.40
N ILE A 301 12.92 -18.95 -16.82
CA ILE A 301 13.43 -18.51 -18.13
C ILE A 301 12.86 -19.39 -19.24
N GLU A 302 12.81 -20.71 -19.05
CA GLU A 302 12.23 -21.67 -20.03
C GLU A 302 10.78 -21.33 -20.36
N VAL A 303 9.99 -21.00 -19.31
CA VAL A 303 8.56 -20.67 -19.47
C VAL A 303 8.35 -19.29 -20.10
N SER A 304 9.23 -18.32 -19.86
CA SER A 304 9.12 -16.97 -20.39
C SER A 304 10.47 -16.36 -20.79
N PRO A 305 11.05 -16.77 -21.93
CA PRO A 305 12.39 -16.33 -22.34
C PRO A 305 12.53 -14.82 -22.57
N LYS A 306 11.43 -14.15 -22.97
CA LYS A 306 11.45 -12.73 -23.37
C LYS A 306 11.45 -11.77 -22.18
N PHE A 307 11.14 -12.22 -20.97
CA PHE A 307 10.86 -11.31 -19.83
C PHE A 307 11.71 -11.55 -18.60
N TYR A 308 12.64 -12.53 -18.62
CA TYR A 308 13.25 -12.92 -17.37
C TYR A 308 14.71 -12.50 -17.19
N THR A 309 15.00 -11.23 -17.49
CA THR A 309 16.25 -10.54 -17.03
C THR A 309 16.48 -10.74 -15.54
N LYS A 310 15.41 -10.71 -14.72
CA LYS A 310 15.50 -10.87 -13.26
C LYS A 310 15.94 -12.27 -12.82
N ALA A 311 15.43 -13.32 -13.46
CA ALA A 311 15.88 -14.70 -13.19
C ALA A 311 17.32 -14.93 -13.64
N ASP A 312 17.71 -14.37 -14.78
CA ASP A 312 19.09 -14.39 -15.27
C ASP A 312 20.06 -13.65 -14.35
N GLU A 313 19.68 -12.47 -13.87
CA GLU A 313 20.42 -11.73 -12.86
C GLU A 313 20.59 -12.53 -11.57
N ASN A 314 19.55 -13.22 -11.13
CA ASN A 314 19.59 -14.07 -9.94
C ASN A 314 20.49 -15.29 -10.14
N LEU A 315 20.51 -15.90 -11.35
CA LEU A 315 21.46 -16.97 -11.70
C LEU A 315 22.90 -16.48 -11.65
N LYS A 316 23.21 -15.30 -12.19
CA LYS A 316 24.55 -14.70 -12.12
C LYS A 316 25.01 -14.50 -10.68
N LYS A 317 24.11 -14.13 -9.75
CA LYS A 317 24.44 -14.01 -8.31
C LYS A 317 24.83 -15.35 -7.70
N ILE A 318 24.11 -16.45 -8.05
CA ILE A 318 24.47 -17.78 -7.56
C ILE A 318 25.90 -18.14 -7.96
N VAL A 319 26.32 -17.86 -9.21
CA VAL A 319 27.68 -18.13 -9.66
C VAL A 319 28.72 -17.34 -8.86
N LEU A 320 28.45 -16.07 -8.58
CA LEU A 320 29.34 -15.23 -7.78
C LEU A 320 29.44 -15.71 -6.32
N GLU A 321 28.33 -16.07 -5.69
CA GLU A 321 28.32 -16.56 -4.30
C GLU A 321 28.92 -17.97 -4.15
N SER A 322 28.74 -18.85 -5.16
CA SER A 322 29.32 -20.18 -5.15
C SER A 322 30.82 -20.19 -5.43
N SER A 323 31.39 -19.15 -6.02
CA SER A 323 32.84 -19.00 -6.28
C SER A 323 33.58 -18.31 -5.11
N SER A 324 32.84 -17.79 -4.12
CA SER A 324 33.39 -17.07 -2.96
C SER A 324 33.43 -17.93 -1.69
N ASN A 325 32.93 -19.18 -1.75
CA ASN A 325 32.98 -20.21 -0.71
C ASN A 325 33.86 -21.38 -1.16
#